data_22b5fabb83f4b578fd1d4b3665284c0a
#
_entry.id   22b5fabb83f4b578fd1d4b3665284c0a
#
_cell.length_a   1.000
_cell.length_b   1.000
_cell.length_c   1.000
_cell.angle_alpha   90.00
_cell.angle_beta   90.00
_cell.angle_gamma   90.00
#
_symmetry.space_group_name_H-M   'P 1'
#
loop_
_entity.id
_entity.type
_entity.pdbx_description
1 polymer ?
#
loop_
_entity_poly.entity_id
_entity_poly.type
_entity_poly.pdbx_seq_one_letter_code
_entity_poly.pdbx_strand_id
1 'polypeptide(L)'
;MDSGGSRAAILRTPLRELRLPPIAAVAILRAIINCRSLEMRALVLAVLIVLFTSFSAVADPGPVTITIKDHAFVPAEVKIPAGAKVELTIRNEQAVPAEFESASLHREKVVSPGSAISVYVGPLQRGRYEFFDDFHPATRGVVVVE
;
A
#
# COMPACT_ATOMS: atom_id res chain seq x y z
N MET A 1 -13.30 41.32 35.38
CA MET A 1 -13.63 39.97 35.84
C MET A 1 -13.15 39.01 34.76
N ASP A 2 -12.08 38.42 35.15
CA ASP A 2 -11.23 37.50 34.39
C ASP A 2 -11.86 36.11 34.31
N SER A 3 -11.82 35.48 33.14
CA SER A 3 -12.00 34.04 33.08
C SER A 3 -11.11 33.47 31.99
N GLY A 4 -9.93 33.02 32.40
CA GLY A 4 -8.94 32.36 31.60
C GLY A 4 -9.42 31.01 31.08
N GLY A 5 -9.41 30.84 29.74
CA GLY A 5 -9.55 29.57 29.05
C GLY A 5 -8.19 28.89 28.89
N SER A 6 -7.93 27.91 29.72
CA SER A 6 -6.73 27.05 29.64
C SER A 6 -6.75 26.22 28.39
N ARG A 7 -5.91 26.55 27.42
CA ARG A 7 -5.61 25.69 26.25
C ARG A 7 -4.64 24.58 26.69
N ALA A 8 -5.16 23.39 26.86
CA ALA A 8 -4.33 22.19 27.02
C ALA A 8 -3.51 21.96 25.75
N ALA A 9 -2.22 22.25 25.83
CA ALA A 9 -1.25 21.91 24.81
C ALA A 9 -1.03 20.38 24.83
N ILE A 10 -1.57 19.68 23.84
CA ILE A 10 -1.25 18.27 23.60
C ILE A 10 0.18 18.22 23.07
N LEU A 11 1.12 17.88 23.93
CA LEU A 11 2.50 17.56 23.58
C LEU A 11 2.49 16.29 22.69
N ARG A 12 2.54 16.50 21.39
CA ARG A 12 2.87 15.43 20.45
C ARG A 12 4.37 15.17 20.54
N THR A 13 4.74 14.16 21.30
CA THR A 13 6.11 13.65 21.29
C THR A 13 6.36 13.00 19.92
N PRO A 14 7.31 13.47 19.10
CA PRO A 14 7.65 12.77 17.86
C PRO A 14 8.27 11.43 18.23
N LEU A 15 7.76 10.35 17.63
CA LEU A 15 8.39 9.03 17.65
C LEU A 15 9.78 9.19 17.02
N ARG A 16 10.77 9.34 17.87
CA ARG A 16 12.17 9.39 17.48
C ARG A 16 12.53 8.00 16.95
N GLU A 17 12.63 7.88 15.62
CA GLU A 17 13.15 6.67 14.99
C GLU A 17 14.45 6.28 15.68
N LEU A 18 14.47 5.09 16.29
CA LEU A 18 15.65 4.51 16.91
C LEU A 18 16.60 4.05 15.78
N ARG A 19 17.20 5.02 15.08
CA ARG A 19 18.35 4.72 14.21
C ARG A 19 19.53 4.47 15.14
N LEU A 20 19.87 3.20 15.33
CA LEU A 20 21.11 2.83 15.98
C LEU A 20 22.27 3.50 15.21
N PRO A 21 23.13 4.26 15.89
CA PRO A 21 24.26 4.90 15.21
C PRO A 21 25.15 3.81 14.60
N PRO A 22 25.77 4.05 13.44
CA PRO A 22 26.62 3.07 12.75
C PRO A 22 27.78 2.53 13.64
N ILE A 23 28.17 3.31 14.64
CA ILE A 23 29.17 2.93 15.65
C ILE A 23 28.69 1.76 16.53
N ALA A 24 27.37 1.70 16.84
CA ALA A 24 26.83 0.61 17.65
C ALA A 24 26.86 -0.73 16.89
N ALA A 25 26.57 -0.72 15.58
CA ALA A 25 26.66 -1.92 14.73
C ALA A 25 28.08 -2.46 14.64
N VAL A 26 29.10 -1.58 14.54
CA VAL A 26 30.52 -1.96 14.52
C VAL A 26 30.96 -2.48 15.87
N ALA A 27 30.47 -1.91 16.98
CA ALA A 27 30.83 -2.39 18.32
C ALA A 27 30.24 -3.79 18.58
N ILE A 28 29.01 -4.05 18.18
CA ILE A 28 28.37 -5.37 18.27
C ILE A 28 29.14 -6.40 17.43
N LEU A 29 29.51 -6.04 16.20
CA LEU A 29 30.27 -6.92 15.31
C LEU A 29 31.67 -7.26 15.90
N ARG A 30 32.37 -6.28 16.50
CA ARG A 30 33.63 -6.51 17.19
C ARG A 30 33.49 -7.40 18.45
N ALA A 31 32.40 -7.24 19.21
CA ALA A 31 32.13 -8.10 20.37
C ALA A 31 31.89 -9.56 19.95
N ILE A 32 31.19 -9.79 18.81
CA ILE A 32 30.98 -11.12 18.25
C ILE A 32 32.29 -11.79 17.80
N ILE A 33 33.17 -11.01 17.15
CA ILE A 33 34.44 -11.51 16.64
C ILE A 33 35.42 -11.86 17.79
N ASN A 34 35.37 -11.11 18.90
CA ASN A 34 36.26 -11.29 20.04
C ASN A 34 35.79 -12.34 21.06
N CYS A 35 34.56 -12.89 20.89
CA CYS A 35 34.03 -13.91 21.79
C CYS A 35 34.78 -15.24 21.60
N ARG A 36 35.60 -15.65 22.57
CA ARG A 36 36.49 -16.80 22.51
C ARG A 36 35.80 -18.16 22.70
N SER A 37 34.56 -18.19 23.18
CA SER A 37 33.83 -19.44 23.38
C SER A 37 32.96 -19.80 22.16
N LEU A 38 33.09 -21.02 21.66
CA LEU A 38 32.32 -21.55 20.53
C LEU A 38 30.78 -21.47 20.78
N GLU A 39 30.39 -21.68 22.03
CA GLU A 39 29.00 -21.68 22.47
C GLU A 39 28.32 -20.30 22.33
N MET A 40 29.03 -19.22 22.69
CA MET A 40 28.50 -17.86 22.54
C MET A 40 28.35 -17.46 21.07
N ARG A 41 29.25 -17.93 20.19
CA ARG A 41 29.16 -17.69 18.75
C ARG A 41 27.95 -18.39 18.14
N ALA A 42 27.66 -19.63 18.55
CA ALA A 42 26.49 -20.37 18.12
C ALA A 42 25.18 -19.70 18.55
N LEU A 43 25.13 -19.17 19.77
CA LEU A 43 23.97 -18.47 20.31
C LEU A 43 23.69 -17.17 19.56
N VAL A 44 24.71 -16.37 19.28
CA VAL A 44 24.58 -15.11 18.54
C VAL A 44 24.18 -15.36 17.08
N LEU A 45 24.71 -16.37 16.42
CA LEU A 45 24.32 -16.78 15.09
C LEU A 45 22.85 -17.25 15.05
N ALA A 46 22.43 -18.02 16.05
CA ALA A 46 21.04 -18.47 16.16
C ALA A 46 20.06 -17.29 16.33
N VAL A 47 20.39 -16.30 17.15
CA VAL A 47 19.60 -15.08 17.34
C VAL A 47 19.53 -14.24 16.07
N LEU A 48 20.64 -14.11 15.35
CA LEU A 48 20.70 -13.40 14.06
C LEU A 48 19.83 -14.10 13.00
N ILE A 49 19.87 -15.43 12.94
CA ILE A 49 19.03 -16.21 12.00
C ILE A 49 17.55 -16.00 12.31
N VAL A 50 17.16 -16.04 13.60
CA VAL A 50 15.76 -15.81 14.02
C VAL A 50 15.30 -14.39 13.69
N LEU A 51 16.16 -13.38 13.84
CA LEU A 51 15.85 -12.00 13.47
C LEU A 51 15.70 -11.80 11.95
N PHE A 52 16.45 -12.57 11.14
CA PHE A 52 16.36 -12.49 9.68
C PHE A 52 15.14 -13.22 9.09
N THR A 53 14.58 -14.23 9.78
CA THR A 53 13.42 -14.98 9.27
C THR A 53 12.09 -14.24 9.40
N SER A 54 12.06 -13.09 10.07
CA SER A 54 10.85 -12.28 10.25
C SER A 54 10.54 -11.33 9.09
N PHE A 55 11.30 -11.37 7.99
CA PHE A 55 10.99 -10.59 6.81
C PHE A 55 9.85 -11.28 6.03
N SER A 56 8.61 -10.97 6.41
CA SER A 56 7.44 -11.38 5.63
C SER A 56 7.53 -10.70 4.26
N ALA A 57 7.82 -11.47 3.22
CA ALA A 57 7.65 -11.01 1.85
C ALA A 57 6.18 -10.64 1.68
N VAL A 58 5.86 -9.37 1.56
CA VAL A 58 4.56 -8.92 1.06
C VAL A 58 4.49 -9.40 -0.37
N ALA A 59 3.69 -10.43 -0.63
CA ALA A 59 3.43 -10.89 -1.98
C ALA A 59 2.84 -9.71 -2.77
N ASP A 60 3.40 -9.47 -3.97
CA ASP A 60 2.84 -8.49 -4.90
C ASP A 60 1.40 -8.95 -5.22
N PRO A 61 0.37 -8.15 -4.89
CA PRO A 61 -0.99 -8.52 -5.25
C PRO A 61 -1.07 -8.51 -6.77
N GLY A 62 -1.28 -9.66 -7.37
CA GLY A 62 -1.42 -9.80 -8.82
C GLY A 62 -2.44 -8.80 -9.40
N PRO A 63 -2.50 -8.65 -10.73
CA PRO A 63 -3.37 -7.69 -11.38
C PRO A 63 -4.84 -7.95 -11.03
N VAL A 64 -5.55 -6.91 -10.61
CA VAL A 64 -6.99 -6.95 -10.33
C VAL A 64 -7.74 -6.56 -11.58
N THR A 65 -8.57 -7.46 -12.10
CA THR A 65 -9.36 -7.21 -13.32
C THR A 65 -10.74 -6.67 -12.97
N ILE A 66 -11.13 -5.58 -13.65
CA ILE A 66 -12.46 -4.98 -13.62
C ILE A 66 -12.98 -4.96 -15.06
N THR A 67 -14.12 -5.57 -15.29
CA THR A 67 -14.77 -5.62 -16.62
C THR A 67 -15.90 -4.59 -16.69
N ILE A 68 -15.98 -3.85 -17.79
CA ILE A 68 -17.12 -2.98 -18.11
C ILE A 68 -18.02 -3.76 -19.05
N LYS A 69 -19.22 -4.09 -18.58
CA LYS A 69 -20.21 -4.84 -19.31
C LYS A 69 -21.63 -4.35 -18.98
N ASP A 70 -22.47 -4.22 -19.97
CA ASP A 70 -23.86 -3.81 -19.82
C ASP A 70 -24.03 -2.53 -18.96
N HIS A 71 -23.16 -1.54 -19.18
CA HIS A 71 -23.05 -0.30 -18.41
C HIS A 71 -22.83 -0.51 -16.90
N ALA A 72 -22.12 -1.57 -16.53
CA ALA A 72 -21.75 -1.85 -15.16
C ALA A 72 -20.28 -2.27 -15.05
N PHE A 73 -19.61 -1.94 -13.94
CA PHE A 73 -18.33 -2.51 -13.58
C PHE A 73 -18.52 -3.85 -12.87
N VAL A 74 -17.79 -4.87 -13.29
CA VAL A 74 -17.83 -6.22 -12.73
C VAL A 74 -16.43 -6.69 -12.38
N PRO A 75 -16.11 -6.86 -11.09
CA PRO A 75 -16.92 -6.49 -9.94
C PRO A 75 -17.01 -4.96 -9.75
N ALA A 76 -18.11 -4.47 -9.15
CA ALA A 76 -18.28 -3.06 -8.82
C ALA A 76 -17.47 -2.62 -7.58
N GLU A 77 -17.02 -3.58 -6.78
CA GLU A 77 -16.13 -3.33 -5.63
C GLU A 77 -14.91 -4.25 -5.74
N VAL A 78 -13.73 -3.65 -5.65
CA VAL A 78 -12.45 -4.38 -5.62
C VAL A 78 -11.68 -4.02 -4.37
N LYS A 79 -10.99 -5.01 -3.78
CA LYS A 79 -10.18 -4.84 -2.58
C LYS A 79 -8.70 -4.93 -2.92
N ILE A 80 -7.94 -3.98 -2.40
CA ILE A 80 -6.49 -3.95 -2.58
C ILE A 80 -5.78 -3.64 -1.24
N PRO A 81 -4.52 -4.09 -1.06
CA PRO A 81 -3.77 -3.83 0.16
C PRO A 81 -3.32 -2.37 0.25
N ALA A 82 -3.35 -1.82 1.47
CA ALA A 82 -2.81 -0.51 1.76
C ALA A 82 -1.29 -0.46 1.56
N GLY A 83 -0.78 0.67 1.07
CA GLY A 83 0.64 0.91 0.90
C GLY A 83 1.30 0.19 -0.27
N ALA A 84 0.57 -0.64 -1.02
CA ALA A 84 1.08 -1.33 -2.20
C ALA A 84 0.77 -0.55 -3.50
N LYS A 85 1.61 -0.75 -4.52
CA LYS A 85 1.29 -0.37 -5.89
C LYS A 85 0.59 -1.55 -6.54
N VAL A 86 -0.60 -1.32 -7.08
CA VAL A 86 -1.45 -2.36 -7.67
C VAL A 86 -1.76 -2.01 -9.12
N GLU A 87 -1.75 -3.02 -9.98
CA GLU A 87 -2.21 -2.93 -11.36
C GLU A 87 -3.69 -3.30 -11.43
N LEU A 88 -4.53 -2.36 -11.89
CA LEU A 88 -5.91 -2.59 -12.25
C LEU A 88 -5.99 -2.80 -13.77
N THR A 89 -6.46 -3.96 -14.20
CA THR A 89 -6.76 -4.23 -15.61
C THR A 89 -8.22 -3.89 -15.86
N ILE A 90 -8.49 -2.83 -16.60
CA ILE A 90 -9.85 -2.42 -16.99
C ILE A 90 -10.14 -2.98 -18.38
N ARG A 91 -11.12 -3.88 -18.47
CA ARG A 91 -11.54 -4.52 -19.71
C ARG A 91 -12.90 -3.99 -20.13
N ASN A 92 -13.00 -3.48 -21.35
CA ASN A 92 -14.29 -3.06 -21.92
C ASN A 92 -14.83 -4.16 -22.83
N GLU A 93 -15.89 -4.85 -22.42
CA GLU A 93 -16.59 -5.88 -23.21
C GLU A 93 -17.78 -5.32 -23.98
N GLN A 94 -17.98 -4.00 -23.98
CA GLN A 94 -19.04 -3.32 -24.71
C GLN A 94 -18.60 -3.02 -26.15
N ALA A 95 -19.59 -2.72 -27.00
CA ALA A 95 -19.39 -2.28 -28.39
C ALA A 95 -19.11 -0.77 -28.52
N VAL A 96 -19.16 -0.05 -27.41
CA VAL A 96 -18.93 1.40 -27.31
C VAL A 96 -17.71 1.68 -26.44
N PRO A 97 -17.01 2.81 -26.65
CA PRO A 97 -15.91 3.19 -25.75
C PRO A 97 -16.44 3.50 -24.35
N ALA A 98 -15.60 3.33 -23.35
CA ALA A 98 -15.83 3.69 -21.96
C ALA A 98 -14.65 4.53 -21.46
N GLU A 99 -14.84 5.31 -20.42
CA GLU A 99 -13.76 6.05 -19.78
C GLU A 99 -13.70 5.73 -18.31
N PHE A 100 -12.59 5.09 -17.91
CA PHE A 100 -12.31 4.89 -16.49
C PHE A 100 -11.83 6.20 -15.90
N GLU A 101 -12.60 6.79 -15.02
CA GLU A 101 -12.27 8.01 -14.32
C GLU A 101 -12.35 7.84 -12.80
N SER A 102 -11.38 8.42 -12.09
CA SER A 102 -11.36 8.52 -10.64
C SER A 102 -10.57 9.74 -10.20
N ALA A 103 -11.25 10.76 -9.72
CA ALA A 103 -10.62 11.93 -9.14
C ALA A 103 -9.78 11.58 -7.90
N SER A 104 -10.27 10.67 -7.06
CA SER A 104 -9.59 10.25 -5.83
C SER A 104 -8.33 9.40 -6.06
N LEU A 105 -8.25 8.70 -7.19
CA LEU A 105 -7.07 7.95 -7.63
C LEU A 105 -6.17 8.78 -8.57
N HIS A 106 -6.63 9.95 -9.01
CA HIS A 106 -5.99 10.77 -10.05
C HIS A 106 -5.72 9.96 -11.32
N ARG A 107 -6.76 9.28 -11.81
CA ARG A 107 -6.67 8.43 -13.00
C ARG A 107 -7.83 8.69 -13.92
N GLU A 108 -7.50 8.80 -15.20
CA GLU A 108 -8.40 9.00 -16.32
C GLU A 108 -7.86 8.24 -17.51
N LYS A 109 -8.64 7.34 -18.10
CA LYS A 109 -8.23 6.59 -19.28
C LYS A 109 -9.42 6.08 -20.08
N VAL A 110 -9.42 6.36 -21.38
CA VAL A 110 -10.37 5.79 -22.33
C VAL A 110 -10.01 4.33 -22.62
N VAL A 111 -11.04 3.48 -22.64
CA VAL A 111 -10.95 2.05 -22.98
C VAL A 111 -11.77 1.78 -24.23
N SER A 112 -11.11 1.49 -25.34
CA SER A 112 -11.78 1.21 -26.60
C SER A 112 -12.68 -0.04 -26.52
N PRO A 113 -13.70 -0.18 -27.38
CA PRO A 113 -14.53 -1.37 -27.43
C PRO A 113 -13.74 -2.66 -27.56
N GLY A 114 -14.09 -3.68 -26.79
CA GLY A 114 -13.46 -5.00 -26.81
C GLY A 114 -11.99 -5.03 -26.38
N SER A 115 -11.46 -3.94 -25.82
CA SER A 115 -10.05 -3.84 -25.41
C SER A 115 -9.89 -3.83 -23.90
N ALA A 116 -8.63 -3.87 -23.44
CA ALA A 116 -8.25 -3.73 -22.05
C ALA A 116 -7.08 -2.77 -21.90
N ILE A 117 -7.03 -2.09 -20.76
CA ILE A 117 -5.94 -1.19 -20.37
C ILE A 117 -5.45 -1.52 -18.96
N SER A 118 -4.20 -1.18 -18.68
CA SER A 118 -3.64 -1.21 -17.34
C SER A 118 -3.65 0.18 -16.72
N VAL A 119 -4.14 0.26 -15.48
CA VAL A 119 -4.13 1.45 -14.64
C VAL A 119 -3.40 1.13 -13.33
N TYR A 120 -2.28 1.79 -13.10
CA TYR A 120 -1.53 1.62 -11.85
C TYR A 120 -2.04 2.59 -10.78
N VAL A 121 -2.37 2.06 -9.60
CA VAL A 121 -2.80 2.83 -8.44
C VAL A 121 -1.91 2.54 -7.23
N GLY A 122 -1.81 3.50 -6.34
CA GLY A 122 -1.04 3.33 -5.10
C GLY A 122 0.41 3.86 -5.18
N PRO A 123 1.11 3.82 -4.04
CA PRO A 123 0.63 3.37 -2.73
C PRO A 123 -0.50 4.25 -2.17
N LEU A 124 -1.59 3.63 -1.68
CA LEU A 124 -2.76 4.31 -1.12
C LEU A 124 -2.91 4.03 0.37
N GLN A 125 -3.53 4.96 1.08
CA GLN A 125 -3.95 4.75 2.46
C GLN A 125 -5.27 3.97 2.51
N ARG A 126 -5.59 3.37 3.67
CA ARG A 126 -6.88 2.71 3.89
C ARG A 126 -8.03 3.66 3.61
N GLY A 127 -9.02 3.22 2.86
CA GLY A 127 -10.15 4.05 2.46
C GLY A 127 -10.93 3.49 1.30
N ARG A 128 -11.90 4.27 0.84
CA ARG A 128 -12.74 3.96 -0.32
C ARG A 128 -12.47 5.00 -1.40
N TYR A 129 -12.15 4.56 -2.59
CA TYR A 129 -11.79 5.36 -3.75
C TYR A 129 -12.76 5.05 -4.87
N GLU A 130 -13.65 5.99 -5.15
CA GLU A 130 -14.67 5.82 -6.19
C GLU A 130 -14.07 5.99 -7.58
N PHE A 131 -14.63 5.26 -8.53
CA PHE A 131 -14.39 5.42 -9.95
C PHE A 131 -15.71 5.28 -10.73
N PHE A 132 -15.76 5.80 -11.94
CA PHE A 132 -16.94 5.78 -12.79
C PHE A 132 -16.53 5.79 -14.26
N ASP A 133 -17.51 5.52 -15.15
CA ASP A 133 -17.37 5.71 -16.58
C ASP A 133 -17.87 7.13 -16.92
N ASP A 134 -16.96 8.02 -17.34
CA ASP A 134 -17.33 9.42 -17.62
C ASP A 134 -18.31 9.54 -18.80
N PHE A 135 -18.24 8.63 -19.75
CA PHE A 135 -19.23 8.57 -20.84
C PHE A 135 -20.60 8.11 -20.37
N HIS A 136 -20.67 7.38 -19.23
CA HIS A 136 -21.91 6.88 -18.61
C HIS A 136 -21.84 7.04 -17.09
N PRO A 137 -22.02 8.24 -16.53
CA PRO A 137 -21.74 8.54 -15.12
C PRO A 137 -22.58 7.77 -14.09
N ALA A 138 -23.64 7.07 -14.53
CA ALA A 138 -24.40 6.16 -13.68
C ALA A 138 -23.62 4.84 -13.39
N THR A 139 -22.67 4.49 -14.25
CA THR A 139 -21.79 3.32 -14.10
C THR A 139 -20.69 3.64 -13.12
N ARG A 140 -20.76 3.08 -11.91
CA ARG A 140 -19.84 3.40 -10.80
C ARG A 140 -19.30 2.15 -10.15
N GLY A 141 -18.11 2.30 -9.56
CA GLY A 141 -17.47 1.29 -8.74
C GLY A 141 -16.61 1.92 -7.66
N VAL A 142 -15.99 1.06 -6.84
CA VAL A 142 -15.14 1.48 -5.73
C VAL A 142 -13.96 0.55 -5.53
N VAL A 143 -12.78 1.15 -5.31
CA VAL A 143 -11.60 0.47 -4.79
C VAL A 143 -11.60 0.63 -3.28
N VAL A 144 -11.62 -0.48 -2.55
CA VAL A 144 -11.50 -0.54 -1.09
C VAL A 144 -10.07 -0.89 -0.75
N VAL A 145 -9.40 -0.01 -0.02
CA VAL A 145 -8.02 -0.20 0.43
C VAL A 145 -8.04 -0.61 1.91
N GLU A 146 -7.56 -1.84 2.21
CA GLU A 146 -7.61 -2.43 3.56
C GLU A 146 -6.28 -3.04 4.04
#